data_6db488cee3bb034870d914a770e4ae4b
#
_entry.id   6db488cee3bb034870d914a770e4ae4b
#
_cell.length_a   1.000
_cell.length_b   1.000
_cell.length_c   1.000
_cell.angle_alpha   90.00
_cell.angle_beta   90.00
_cell.angle_gamma   90.00
#
_symmetry.space_group_name_H-M   'P 1'
#
loop_
_entity.id
_entity.type
_entity.pdbx_description
1 polymer ?
#
loop_
_entity_poly.entity_id
_entity_poly.type
_entity_poly.pdbx_seq_one_letter_code
_entity_poly.pdbx_strand_id
1 'polypeptide(L)'
;MSIHVALRHTTHYKFDRRVALSPHIIRLRPAPHSRTPIVSYTMKVTPEEHFINWQQDPFGNYLARLVFPDKTTEFSVDVEVIADMTVINPFDYFVEESASHYPFTYEAALKRELAPYLEAEPAGEKLAAWLADVPLERVQTNNFLVALNQRLQKDIAYTIRMEPGVQSCEETLEKAIGSCRDSAWLLVQILRHLGLAARFVSGYLVQLTSDVKSLDGPSDPTSGLFADEGHIPLAATTHPSSAAPIDGMTDPCEVEFSFSNSVNRIREDPRVTLPYSEEDWAAILALGHAVDEKLVQQDVRLTHGGEPTFVSIDDMEGGEWNTDALGEHKRERAEVLDLRASSQQRE
;
A
#
# COMPACT_ATOMS: atom_id res chain seq x y z
N MET A 1 -1.85 -2.75 -19.10
CA MET A 1 -1.55 -1.30 -19.06
C MET A 1 -1.54 -0.91 -17.59
N SER A 2 -0.44 -0.37 -17.10
CA SER A 2 -0.36 0.15 -15.74
C SER A 2 -1.01 1.53 -15.68
N ILE A 3 -1.60 1.87 -14.55
CA ILE A 3 -2.20 3.19 -14.30
C ILE A 3 -1.39 3.85 -13.20
N HIS A 4 -0.66 4.91 -13.53
CA HIS A 4 -0.01 5.71 -12.51
C HIS A 4 -1.01 6.66 -11.85
N VAL A 5 -1.00 6.67 -10.53
CA VAL A 5 -1.82 7.58 -9.74
C VAL A 5 -0.95 8.41 -8.80
N ALA A 6 -1.30 9.69 -8.68
CA ALA A 6 -0.78 10.57 -7.64
C ALA A 6 -1.85 10.73 -6.56
N LEU A 7 -1.56 10.23 -5.38
CA LEU A 7 -2.39 10.40 -4.19
C LEU A 7 -1.76 11.48 -3.32
N ARG A 8 -2.58 12.42 -2.86
CA ARG A 8 -2.21 13.38 -1.82
C ARG A 8 -3.14 13.25 -0.64
N HIS A 9 -2.55 13.14 0.54
CA HIS A 9 -3.24 13.09 1.82
C HIS A 9 -2.73 14.25 2.69
N THR A 10 -3.64 15.06 3.21
CA THR A 10 -3.33 16.13 4.15
C THR A 10 -4.16 15.94 5.41
N THR A 11 -3.52 15.95 6.56
CA THR A 11 -4.18 16.01 7.86
C THR A 11 -3.68 17.26 8.59
N HIS A 12 -4.60 18.05 9.11
CA HIS A 12 -4.28 19.31 9.78
C HIS A 12 -5.05 19.46 11.09
N TYR A 13 -4.32 19.80 12.14
CA TYR A 13 -4.79 20.13 13.46
C TYR A 13 -4.40 21.57 13.78
N LYS A 14 -5.36 22.40 14.13
CA LYS A 14 -5.14 23.76 14.58
C LYS A 14 -5.60 23.88 16.03
N PHE A 15 -4.76 24.45 16.85
CA PHE A 15 -4.97 24.56 18.28
C PHE A 15 -5.35 26.00 18.66
N ASP A 16 -6.24 26.16 19.63
CA ASP A 16 -6.67 27.47 20.15
C ASP A 16 -5.53 28.24 20.84
N ARG A 17 -4.47 27.53 21.22
CA ARG A 17 -3.28 28.06 21.91
C ARG A 17 -2.02 27.28 21.54
N ARG A 18 -0.87 27.76 21.97
CA ARG A 18 0.38 27.01 21.84
C ARG A 18 0.40 25.80 22.78
N VAL A 19 0.49 24.62 22.24
CA VAL A 19 0.50 23.32 22.94
C VAL A 19 1.83 22.61 22.75
N ALA A 20 2.21 21.81 23.73
CA ALA A 20 3.27 20.82 23.56
C ALA A 20 2.69 19.58 22.88
N LEU A 21 3.42 19.08 21.89
CA LEU A 21 3.12 17.81 21.23
C LEU A 21 3.96 16.70 21.88
N SER A 22 3.31 15.63 22.31
CA SER A 22 4.03 14.41 22.70
C SER A 22 4.78 13.83 21.48
N PRO A 23 5.68 12.86 21.64
CA PRO A 23 6.16 12.13 20.49
C PRO A 23 5.01 11.55 19.69
N HIS A 24 4.95 11.86 18.39
CA HIS A 24 3.94 11.37 17.46
C HIS A 24 4.47 10.23 16.63
N ILE A 25 3.61 9.28 16.31
CA ILE A 25 3.90 8.16 15.43
C ILE A 25 3.03 8.29 14.19
N ILE A 26 3.67 8.34 13.02
CA ILE A 26 2.99 8.45 11.72
C ILE A 26 3.18 7.17 10.95
N ARG A 27 2.07 6.55 10.50
CA ARG A 27 2.01 5.33 9.68
C ARG A 27 1.32 5.62 8.35
N LEU A 28 1.85 6.59 7.60
CA LEU A 28 1.30 7.03 6.31
C LEU A 28 2.21 6.68 5.12
N ARG A 29 3.29 5.94 5.38
CA ARG A 29 4.14 5.39 4.32
C ARG A 29 3.62 4.03 3.90
N PRO A 30 3.45 3.77 2.58
CA PRO A 30 3.04 2.46 2.09
C PRO A 30 3.89 1.34 2.66
N ALA A 31 3.22 0.28 3.09
CA ALA A 31 3.87 -0.86 3.73
C ALA A 31 4.83 -1.58 2.78
N PRO A 32 5.97 -2.13 3.26
CA PRO A 32 6.94 -2.79 2.40
C PRO A 32 6.42 -4.06 1.72
N HIS A 33 5.32 -4.63 2.25
CA HIS A 33 4.64 -5.78 1.67
C HIS A 33 3.51 -5.41 0.69
N SER A 34 3.38 -4.12 0.32
CA SER A 34 2.43 -3.72 -0.71
C SER A 34 2.77 -4.37 -2.05
N ARG A 35 1.79 -4.99 -2.69
CA ARG A 35 1.92 -5.53 -4.05
C ARG A 35 1.90 -4.43 -5.10
N THR A 36 1.30 -3.27 -4.76
CA THR A 36 1.30 -2.07 -5.60
C THR A 36 2.67 -1.41 -5.57
N PRO A 37 3.39 -1.30 -6.70
CA PRO A 37 4.67 -0.62 -6.75
C PRO A 37 4.53 0.86 -6.40
N ILE A 38 5.35 1.34 -5.47
CA ILE A 38 5.40 2.74 -5.08
C ILE A 38 6.56 3.41 -5.79
N VAL A 39 6.23 4.30 -6.73
CA VAL A 39 7.20 5.03 -7.55
C VAL A 39 7.84 6.16 -6.77
N SER A 40 7.03 6.88 -5.94
CA SER A 40 7.51 7.97 -5.12
C SER A 40 6.68 8.09 -3.84
N TYR A 41 7.35 8.53 -2.78
CA TYR A 41 6.74 8.86 -1.51
C TYR A 41 7.41 10.09 -0.91
N THR A 42 6.61 11.07 -0.50
CA THR A 42 7.08 12.22 0.26
C THR A 42 6.18 12.46 1.46
N MET A 43 6.76 12.97 2.54
CA MET A 43 6.02 13.40 3.73
C MET A 43 6.60 14.73 4.20
N LYS A 44 5.73 15.72 4.37
CA LYS A 44 6.05 17.01 4.98
C LYS A 44 5.28 17.14 6.28
N VAL A 45 5.92 17.69 7.28
CA VAL A 45 5.35 17.86 8.62
C VAL A 45 5.49 19.32 9.05
N THR A 46 4.45 19.88 9.63
CA THR A 46 4.46 21.17 10.31
C THR A 46 4.21 20.94 11.82
N PRO A 47 4.96 21.55 12.76
CA PRO A 47 6.03 22.54 12.52
C PRO A 47 7.27 21.92 11.86
N GLU A 48 8.02 22.75 11.10
CA GLU A 48 9.23 22.30 10.40
C GLU A 48 10.34 21.88 11.35
N GLU A 49 10.43 22.55 12.51
CA GLU A 49 11.39 22.18 13.56
C GLU A 49 10.90 20.94 14.31
N HIS A 50 11.33 19.78 13.86
CA HIS A 50 11.06 18.50 14.50
C HIS A 50 12.20 17.52 14.24
N PHE A 51 12.32 16.53 15.11
CA PHE A 51 13.17 15.36 14.88
C PHE A 51 12.33 14.22 14.32
N ILE A 52 12.82 13.57 13.28
CA ILE A 52 12.19 12.41 12.68
C ILE A 52 13.10 11.19 12.76
N ASN A 53 12.57 10.07 13.22
CA ASN A 53 13.23 8.78 13.21
C ASN A 53 12.32 7.75 12.54
N TRP A 54 12.79 7.21 11.41
CA TRP A 54 12.11 6.14 10.71
C TRP A 54 12.43 4.79 11.35
N GLN A 55 11.41 4.02 11.60
CA GLN A 55 11.47 2.70 12.23
C GLN A 55 10.59 1.71 11.50
N GLN A 56 10.74 0.45 11.82
CA GLN A 56 9.76 -0.59 11.52
C GLN A 56 9.14 -1.05 12.84
N ASP A 57 7.83 -1.28 12.80
CA ASP A 57 7.12 -1.89 13.93
C ASP A 57 7.38 -3.41 13.98
N PRO A 58 6.94 -4.12 15.03
CA PRO A 58 7.12 -5.58 15.11
C PRO A 58 6.44 -6.36 13.98
N PHE A 59 5.55 -5.73 13.22
CA PHE A 59 4.84 -6.34 12.09
C PHE A 59 5.49 -6.03 10.73
N GLY A 60 6.60 -5.27 10.73
CA GLY A 60 7.35 -4.89 9.55
C GLY A 60 6.81 -3.65 8.82
N ASN A 61 5.82 -2.94 9.37
CA ASN A 61 5.31 -1.71 8.76
C ASN A 61 6.27 -0.53 9.01
N TYR A 62 6.29 0.43 8.10
CA TYR A 62 7.02 1.67 8.31
C TYR A 62 6.28 2.59 9.30
N LEU A 63 7.03 3.18 10.21
CA LEU A 63 6.55 4.26 11.07
C LEU A 63 7.60 5.37 11.18
N ALA A 64 7.14 6.61 11.22
CA ALA A 64 7.95 7.77 11.54
C ALA A 64 7.64 8.22 12.96
N ARG A 65 8.65 8.22 13.82
CA ARG A 65 8.55 8.82 15.16
C ARG A 65 9.02 10.26 15.09
N LEU A 66 8.12 11.18 15.42
CA LEU A 66 8.36 12.61 15.45
C LEU A 66 8.48 13.10 16.89
N VAL A 67 9.41 14.00 17.13
CA VAL A 67 9.59 14.71 18.42
C VAL A 67 9.68 16.19 18.13
N PHE A 68 8.85 16.97 18.80
CA PHE A 68 8.75 18.42 18.64
C PHE A 68 9.39 19.11 19.84
N PRO A 69 10.45 19.92 19.63
CA PRO A 69 11.12 20.60 20.73
C PRO A 69 10.29 21.76 21.30
N ASP A 70 9.50 22.41 20.45
CA ASP A 70 8.79 23.62 20.78
C ASP A 70 7.28 23.47 20.78
N LYS A 71 6.61 24.34 21.54
CA LYS A 71 5.15 24.46 21.50
C LYS A 71 4.70 25.08 20.19
N THR A 72 3.61 24.57 19.65
CA THR A 72 3.02 25.00 18.38
C THR A 72 1.54 25.34 18.49
N THR A 73 1.00 26.07 17.52
CA THR A 73 -0.44 26.33 17.36
C THR A 73 -1.06 25.45 16.25
N GLU A 74 -0.23 24.67 15.55
CA GLU A 74 -0.72 23.79 14.49
C GLU A 74 0.18 22.56 14.36
N PHE A 75 -0.42 21.49 13.87
CA PHE A 75 0.27 20.28 13.46
C PHE A 75 -0.33 19.81 12.14
N SER A 76 0.50 19.62 11.12
CA SER A 76 0.02 19.03 9.86
C SER A 76 0.96 17.98 9.34
N VAL A 77 0.38 17.03 8.62
CA VAL A 77 1.09 16.00 7.87
C VAL A 77 0.55 15.97 6.45
N ASP A 78 1.41 16.28 5.50
CA ASP A 78 1.14 16.20 4.07
C ASP A 78 1.92 15.02 3.48
N VAL A 79 1.22 14.11 2.85
CA VAL A 79 1.80 12.93 2.18
C VAL A 79 1.45 12.97 0.71
N GLU A 80 2.45 12.71 -0.12
CA GLU A 80 2.26 12.47 -1.56
C GLU A 80 2.80 11.08 -1.90
N VAL A 81 2.01 10.30 -2.61
CA VAL A 81 2.35 8.95 -3.08
C VAL A 81 2.11 8.88 -4.57
N ILE A 82 3.11 8.45 -5.33
CA ILE A 82 2.92 8.03 -6.71
C ILE A 82 3.00 6.50 -6.75
N ALA A 83 1.94 5.88 -7.21
CA ALA A 83 1.81 4.42 -7.26
C ALA A 83 1.47 3.94 -8.68
N ASP A 84 2.00 2.79 -9.03
CA ASP A 84 1.67 2.08 -10.26
C ASP A 84 0.57 1.07 -9.96
N MET A 85 -0.67 1.45 -10.30
CA MET A 85 -1.87 0.63 -10.06
C MET A 85 -2.01 -0.38 -11.20
N THR A 86 -1.35 -1.50 -11.08
CA THR A 86 -1.59 -2.65 -11.94
C THR A 86 -2.84 -3.40 -11.47
N VAL A 87 -3.67 -3.83 -12.41
CA VAL A 87 -4.79 -4.72 -12.09
C VAL A 87 -4.20 -6.05 -11.62
N ILE A 88 -4.38 -6.34 -10.34
CA ILE A 88 -3.90 -7.57 -9.72
C ILE A 88 -5.10 -8.46 -9.49
N ASN A 89 -5.05 -9.69 -10.00
CA ASN A 89 -6.04 -10.69 -9.62
C ASN A 89 -5.91 -10.99 -8.11
N PRO A 90 -6.94 -10.73 -7.29
CA PRO A 90 -6.88 -11.00 -5.85
C PRO A 90 -6.63 -12.47 -5.52
N PHE A 91 -6.92 -13.38 -6.44
CA PHE A 91 -6.69 -14.82 -6.29
C PHE A 91 -5.35 -15.31 -6.88
N ASP A 92 -4.50 -14.40 -7.34
CA ASP A 92 -3.17 -14.73 -7.85
C ASP A 92 -2.17 -14.99 -6.70
N TYR A 93 -2.38 -16.11 -6.02
CA TYR A 93 -1.52 -16.65 -4.98
C TYR A 93 -1.66 -18.16 -4.90
N PHE A 94 -0.64 -18.83 -4.40
CA PHE A 94 -0.66 -20.25 -4.15
C PHE A 94 -1.15 -20.53 -2.73
N VAL A 95 -2.14 -21.41 -2.62
CA VAL A 95 -2.59 -21.95 -1.34
C VAL A 95 -1.84 -23.25 -1.10
N GLU A 96 -1.19 -23.37 0.06
CA GLU A 96 -0.58 -24.64 0.48
C GLU A 96 -1.63 -25.75 0.47
N GLU A 97 -1.26 -26.95 0.03
CA GLU A 97 -2.18 -28.07 -0.08
C GLU A 97 -2.90 -28.36 1.25
N SER A 98 -2.18 -28.24 2.37
CA SER A 98 -2.72 -28.41 3.73
C SER A 98 -3.80 -27.39 4.10
N ALA A 99 -3.83 -26.22 3.45
CA ALA A 99 -4.78 -25.13 3.65
C ALA A 99 -5.76 -24.95 2.49
N SER A 100 -5.73 -25.82 1.48
CA SER A 100 -6.57 -25.74 0.27
C SER A 100 -8.06 -25.83 0.57
N HIS A 101 -8.44 -26.49 1.66
CA HIS A 101 -9.82 -26.65 2.11
C HIS A 101 -9.98 -26.24 3.57
N TYR A 102 -11.01 -25.50 3.86
CA TYR A 102 -11.45 -25.18 5.23
C TYR A 102 -12.47 -26.27 5.69
N PRO A 103 -12.45 -26.71 6.97
CA PRO A 103 -11.51 -26.33 8.02
C PRO A 103 -10.13 -27.02 7.88
N PHE A 104 -9.09 -26.32 8.29
CA PHE A 104 -7.73 -26.85 8.37
C PHE A 104 -7.03 -26.38 9.66
N THR A 105 -5.88 -26.95 9.98
CA THR A 105 -5.08 -26.57 11.15
C THR A 105 -3.66 -26.23 10.71
N TYR A 106 -3.09 -25.18 11.30
CA TYR A 106 -1.69 -24.82 11.07
C TYR A 106 -0.76 -25.84 11.71
N GLU A 107 0.37 -26.10 11.06
CA GLU A 107 1.47 -26.83 11.65
C GLU A 107 1.93 -26.16 12.96
N ALA A 108 2.40 -26.96 13.94
CA ALA A 108 2.70 -26.48 15.29
C ALA A 108 3.77 -25.35 15.33
N ALA A 109 4.76 -25.40 14.45
CA ALA A 109 5.77 -24.34 14.33
C ALA A 109 5.13 -23.04 13.82
N LEU A 110 4.43 -23.10 12.70
CA LEU A 110 3.75 -21.97 12.07
C LEU A 110 2.67 -21.39 13.00
N LYS A 111 1.91 -22.22 13.70
CA LYS A 111 0.90 -21.77 14.66
C LYS A 111 1.48 -20.91 15.77
N ARG A 112 2.71 -21.21 16.25
CA ARG A 112 3.38 -20.39 17.26
C ARG A 112 3.77 -19.01 16.71
N GLU A 113 4.23 -18.95 15.46
CA GLU A 113 4.58 -17.69 14.80
C GLU A 113 3.35 -16.84 14.49
N LEU A 114 2.23 -17.49 14.17
CA LEU A 114 0.94 -16.84 13.90
C LEU A 114 0.14 -16.51 15.16
N ALA A 115 0.60 -16.87 16.36
CA ALA A 115 -0.14 -16.70 17.60
C ALA A 115 -0.77 -15.30 17.77
N PRO A 116 -0.06 -14.18 17.51
CA PRO A 116 -0.66 -12.85 17.63
C PRO A 116 -1.82 -12.57 16.66
N TYR A 117 -1.87 -13.29 15.56
CA TYR A 117 -2.92 -13.17 14.54
C TYR A 117 -4.06 -14.18 14.70
N LEU A 118 -3.93 -15.08 15.66
CA LEU A 118 -4.94 -16.05 16.06
C LEU A 118 -5.63 -15.65 17.38
N GLU A 119 -5.07 -14.66 18.09
CA GLU A 119 -5.65 -14.18 19.34
C GLU A 119 -6.96 -13.44 19.07
N ALA A 120 -8.09 -14.01 19.54
CA ALA A 120 -9.42 -13.45 19.39
C ALA A 120 -9.87 -12.79 20.70
N GLU A 121 -10.60 -11.67 20.59
CA GLU A 121 -11.31 -11.08 21.73
C GLU A 121 -12.45 -12.02 22.17
N PRO A 122 -12.87 -11.99 23.45
CA PRO A 122 -14.01 -12.78 23.89
C PRO A 122 -15.25 -12.50 23.05
N ALA A 123 -15.89 -13.52 22.53
CA ALA A 123 -17.15 -13.37 21.80
C ALA A 123 -18.28 -13.07 22.79
N GLY A 124 -19.02 -11.99 22.51
CA GLY A 124 -20.29 -11.75 23.17
C GLY A 124 -21.42 -12.58 22.54
N GLU A 125 -22.66 -12.33 22.96
CA GLU A 125 -23.82 -13.11 22.53
C GLU A 125 -24.08 -13.00 21.00
N LYS A 126 -23.95 -11.80 20.42
CA LYS A 126 -24.22 -11.57 18.99
C LYS A 126 -23.17 -12.25 18.10
N LEU A 127 -21.89 -12.08 18.47
CA LEU A 127 -20.79 -12.69 17.72
C LEU A 127 -20.85 -14.22 17.84
N ALA A 128 -21.12 -14.75 19.03
CA ALA A 128 -21.27 -16.20 19.24
C ALA A 128 -22.44 -16.77 18.41
N ALA A 129 -23.59 -16.09 18.38
CA ALA A 129 -24.71 -16.49 17.54
C ALA A 129 -24.35 -16.44 16.04
N TRP A 130 -23.70 -15.38 15.59
CA TRP A 130 -23.26 -15.26 14.19
C TRP A 130 -22.30 -16.38 13.78
N LEU A 131 -21.36 -16.72 14.67
CA LEU A 131 -20.38 -17.81 14.42
C LEU A 131 -21.05 -19.18 14.40
N ALA A 132 -22.06 -19.42 15.23
CA ALA A 132 -22.80 -20.69 15.27
C ALA A 132 -23.51 -21.01 13.95
N ASP A 133 -23.87 -19.99 13.17
CA ASP A 133 -24.51 -20.14 11.85
C ASP A 133 -23.51 -20.31 10.70
N VAL A 134 -22.18 -20.32 10.97
CA VAL A 134 -21.18 -20.52 9.92
C VAL A 134 -21.12 -22.03 9.57
N PRO A 135 -21.33 -22.40 8.29
CA PRO A 135 -21.17 -23.77 7.86
C PRO A 135 -19.72 -24.24 8.00
N LEU A 136 -19.49 -25.35 8.69
CA LEU A 136 -18.17 -25.95 8.87
C LEU A 136 -17.94 -27.16 7.94
N GLU A 137 -18.70 -27.27 6.86
CA GLU A 137 -18.50 -28.28 5.84
C GLU A 137 -17.19 -28.04 5.09
N ARG A 138 -16.56 -29.14 4.65
CA ARG A 138 -15.31 -29.04 3.90
C ARG A 138 -15.53 -28.38 2.55
N VAL A 139 -14.95 -27.20 2.36
CA VAL A 139 -15.05 -26.39 1.14
C VAL A 139 -13.69 -25.78 0.81
N GLN A 140 -13.45 -25.41 -0.43
CA GLN A 140 -12.24 -24.69 -0.81
C GLN A 140 -12.11 -23.42 0.02
N THR A 141 -10.91 -23.17 0.56
CA THR A 141 -10.64 -22.03 1.48
C THR A 141 -11.00 -20.69 0.85
N ASN A 142 -10.68 -20.47 -0.43
CA ASN A 142 -11.05 -19.23 -1.12
C ASN A 142 -12.56 -19.03 -1.16
N ASN A 143 -13.32 -20.08 -1.51
CA ASN A 143 -14.78 -20.02 -1.56
C ASN A 143 -15.38 -19.76 -0.18
N PHE A 144 -14.80 -20.36 0.86
CA PHE A 144 -15.19 -20.09 2.25
C PHE A 144 -15.00 -18.63 2.64
N LEU A 145 -13.83 -18.06 2.36
CA LEU A 145 -13.53 -16.66 2.66
C LEU A 145 -14.44 -15.69 1.90
N VAL A 146 -14.68 -15.95 0.63
CA VAL A 146 -15.61 -15.16 -0.20
C VAL A 146 -17.03 -15.22 0.36
N ALA A 147 -17.50 -16.42 0.74
CA ALA A 147 -18.84 -16.59 1.31
C ALA A 147 -19.00 -15.84 2.66
N LEU A 148 -17.97 -15.89 3.53
CA LEU A 148 -17.97 -15.11 4.78
C LEU A 148 -18.06 -13.61 4.51
N ASN A 149 -17.24 -13.10 3.60
CA ASN A 149 -17.24 -11.67 3.26
C ASN A 149 -18.59 -11.23 2.66
N GLN A 150 -19.17 -12.02 1.76
CA GLN A 150 -20.49 -11.74 1.19
C GLN A 150 -21.60 -11.77 2.24
N ARG A 151 -21.53 -12.69 3.21
CA ARG A 151 -22.47 -12.72 4.33
C ARG A 151 -22.35 -11.45 5.17
N LEU A 152 -21.11 -11.08 5.54
CA LEU A 152 -20.86 -9.89 6.33
C LEU A 152 -21.38 -8.63 5.63
N GLN A 153 -21.18 -8.51 4.31
CA GLN A 153 -21.71 -7.39 3.52
C GLN A 153 -23.24 -7.31 3.56
N LYS A 154 -23.93 -8.44 3.59
CA LYS A 154 -25.40 -8.47 3.68
C LYS A 154 -25.89 -8.09 5.07
N ASP A 155 -25.14 -8.49 6.09
CA ASP A 155 -25.52 -8.31 7.48
C ASP A 155 -25.20 -6.92 8.03
N ILE A 156 -24.17 -6.24 7.49
CA ILE A 156 -23.66 -4.94 7.96
C ILE A 156 -23.77 -3.89 6.86
N ALA A 157 -24.63 -2.90 7.06
CA ALA A 157 -24.73 -1.74 6.18
C ALA A 157 -23.51 -0.81 6.37
N TYR A 158 -23.05 -0.21 5.26
CA TYR A 158 -21.95 0.73 5.31
C TYR A 158 -22.36 2.12 5.75
N THR A 159 -21.56 2.76 6.58
CA THR A 159 -21.68 4.19 6.94
C THR A 159 -20.30 4.84 7.08
N ILE A 160 -20.24 6.15 6.84
CA ILE A 160 -19.08 6.95 7.18
C ILE A 160 -19.16 7.29 8.67
N ARG A 161 -18.14 6.92 9.43
CA ARG A 161 -18.03 7.17 10.86
C ARG A 161 -16.74 7.95 11.14
N MET A 162 -16.87 9.12 11.75
CA MET A 162 -15.76 10.02 12.05
C MET A 162 -15.19 9.84 13.46
N GLU A 163 -15.87 9.10 14.33
CA GLU A 163 -15.42 8.83 15.67
C GLU A 163 -14.11 8.03 15.66
N PRO A 164 -13.17 8.33 16.58
CA PRO A 164 -11.93 7.59 16.71
C PRO A 164 -12.14 6.10 16.99
N GLY A 165 -11.18 5.28 16.57
CA GLY A 165 -11.19 3.84 16.84
C GLY A 165 -12.18 3.06 15.97
N VAL A 166 -12.55 1.87 16.45
CA VAL A 166 -13.51 0.96 15.83
C VAL A 166 -14.62 0.63 16.83
N GLN A 167 -15.80 0.31 16.32
CA GLN A 167 -16.86 -0.28 17.13
C GLN A 167 -16.43 -1.68 17.60
N SER A 168 -16.94 -2.11 18.75
CA SER A 168 -16.81 -3.51 19.14
C SER A 168 -17.57 -4.42 18.17
N CYS A 169 -17.21 -5.70 18.12
CA CYS A 169 -17.92 -6.67 17.28
C CYS A 169 -19.40 -6.78 17.65
N GLU A 170 -19.72 -6.75 18.96
CA GLU A 170 -21.08 -6.77 19.45
C GLU A 170 -21.88 -5.54 18.98
N GLU A 171 -21.29 -4.35 19.11
CA GLU A 171 -21.92 -3.10 18.71
C GLU A 171 -22.19 -3.07 17.20
N THR A 172 -21.23 -3.52 16.39
CA THR A 172 -21.37 -3.58 14.92
C THR A 172 -22.48 -4.54 14.52
N LEU A 173 -22.55 -5.72 15.14
CA LEU A 173 -23.59 -6.72 14.89
C LEU A 173 -24.97 -6.27 15.41
N GLU A 174 -25.03 -5.62 16.58
CA GLU A 174 -26.28 -5.11 17.13
C GLU A 174 -26.90 -4.01 16.28
N LYS A 175 -26.06 -3.06 15.83
CA LYS A 175 -26.50 -1.95 15.01
C LYS A 175 -26.72 -2.36 13.54
N ALA A 176 -26.14 -3.48 13.10
CA ALA A 176 -26.07 -3.92 11.70
C ALA A 176 -25.56 -2.81 10.75
N ILE A 177 -24.70 -1.91 11.25
CA ILE A 177 -24.13 -0.80 10.51
C ILE A 177 -22.74 -0.46 11.07
N GLY A 178 -21.79 -0.19 10.17
CA GLY A 178 -20.44 0.17 10.54
C GLY A 178 -19.68 0.85 9.40
N SER A 179 -18.54 1.44 9.73
CA SER A 179 -17.56 1.92 8.75
C SER A 179 -16.75 0.75 8.18
N CYS A 180 -15.95 1.02 7.15
CA CYS A 180 -15.00 0.03 6.62
C CYS A 180 -14.07 -0.53 7.73
N ARG A 181 -13.65 0.30 8.68
CA ARG A 181 -12.81 -0.12 9.81
C ARG A 181 -13.54 -1.08 10.76
N ASP A 182 -14.81 -0.80 11.05
CA ASP A 182 -15.64 -1.61 11.94
C ASP A 182 -15.91 -2.98 11.33
N SER A 183 -16.30 -3.02 10.05
CA SER A 183 -16.53 -4.25 9.30
C SER A 183 -15.26 -5.08 9.15
N ALA A 184 -14.12 -4.42 8.87
CA ALA A 184 -12.83 -5.10 8.78
C ALA A 184 -12.40 -5.71 10.12
N TRP A 185 -12.61 -5.01 11.23
CA TRP A 185 -12.30 -5.55 12.56
C TRP A 185 -13.21 -6.74 12.93
N LEU A 186 -14.50 -6.61 12.64
CA LEU A 186 -15.44 -7.72 12.83
C LEU A 186 -15.02 -8.95 12.02
N LEU A 187 -14.64 -8.78 10.75
CA LEU A 187 -14.16 -9.88 9.91
C LEU A 187 -12.88 -10.52 10.48
N VAL A 188 -11.92 -9.72 10.95
CA VAL A 188 -10.71 -10.23 11.60
C VAL A 188 -11.04 -11.09 12.80
N GLN A 189 -11.97 -10.65 13.66
CA GLN A 189 -12.39 -11.40 14.84
C GLN A 189 -13.13 -12.69 14.45
N ILE A 190 -14.02 -12.63 13.49
CA ILE A 190 -14.70 -13.84 12.95
C ILE A 190 -13.66 -14.86 12.46
N LEU A 191 -12.70 -14.46 11.64
CA LEU A 191 -11.68 -15.35 11.13
C LEU A 191 -10.84 -15.99 12.24
N ARG A 192 -10.46 -15.21 13.26
CA ARG A 192 -9.70 -15.72 14.41
C ARG A 192 -10.48 -16.73 15.24
N HIS A 193 -11.76 -16.49 15.49
CA HIS A 193 -12.64 -17.44 16.17
C HIS A 193 -12.82 -18.74 15.37
N LEU A 194 -12.74 -18.65 14.05
CA LEU A 194 -12.78 -19.81 13.14
C LEU A 194 -11.40 -20.49 12.99
N GLY A 195 -10.38 -20.05 13.74
CA GLY A 195 -9.04 -20.63 13.75
C GLY A 195 -8.15 -20.18 12.59
N LEU A 196 -8.53 -19.12 11.88
CA LEU A 196 -7.74 -18.55 10.77
C LEU A 196 -6.96 -17.33 11.25
N ALA A 197 -5.65 -17.32 10.99
CA ALA A 197 -4.81 -16.18 11.32
C ALA A 197 -5.19 -14.97 10.43
N ALA A 198 -5.52 -13.85 11.09
CA ALA A 198 -5.99 -12.67 10.39
C ALA A 198 -5.34 -11.39 10.91
N ARG A 199 -4.97 -10.49 9.98
CA ARG A 199 -4.43 -9.16 10.26
C ARG A 199 -5.48 -8.09 9.99
N PHE A 200 -5.45 -7.04 10.81
CA PHE A 200 -6.14 -5.81 10.46
C PHE A 200 -5.24 -4.96 9.58
N VAL A 201 -5.75 -4.52 8.44
CA VAL A 201 -4.98 -3.71 7.48
C VAL A 201 -5.64 -2.34 7.35
N SER A 202 -4.84 -1.28 7.52
CA SER A 202 -5.20 0.08 7.14
C SER A 202 -4.44 0.49 5.88
N GLY A 203 -5.07 1.34 5.05
CA GLY A 203 -4.45 1.78 3.80
C GLY A 203 -5.20 2.92 3.13
N TYR A 204 -4.67 3.37 2.02
CA TYR A 204 -5.39 4.30 1.14
C TYR A 204 -6.31 3.52 0.21
N LEU A 205 -7.56 3.97 0.13
CA LEU A 205 -8.48 3.56 -0.92
C LEU A 205 -8.29 4.49 -2.12
N VAL A 206 -7.90 3.92 -3.25
CA VAL A 206 -7.76 4.64 -4.51
C VAL A 206 -9.04 4.48 -5.31
N GLN A 207 -9.81 5.56 -5.44
CA GLN A 207 -11.00 5.61 -6.28
C GLN A 207 -10.76 6.65 -7.38
N LEU A 208 -10.69 6.18 -8.64
CA LEU A 208 -10.59 7.06 -9.80
C LEU A 208 -12.01 7.41 -10.23
N THR A 209 -12.44 8.64 -9.92
CA THR A 209 -13.77 9.16 -10.32
C THR A 209 -13.93 9.17 -11.83
N SER A 210 -15.09 8.78 -12.31
CA SER A 210 -15.67 8.86 -13.66
C SER A 210 -15.39 7.76 -14.68
N ASP A 211 -14.26 7.07 -14.64
CA ASP A 211 -14.00 6.02 -15.64
C ASP A 211 -14.49 4.62 -15.21
N VAL A 212 -14.82 4.43 -13.94
CA VAL A 212 -15.29 3.15 -13.42
C VAL A 212 -16.49 3.35 -12.49
N LYS A 213 -17.70 3.33 -13.06
CA LYS A 213 -18.97 3.38 -12.31
C LYS A 213 -19.11 2.30 -11.24
N SER A 214 -18.27 1.24 -11.27
CA SER A 214 -18.25 0.17 -10.27
C SER A 214 -17.56 0.59 -8.96
N LEU A 215 -16.81 1.70 -8.95
CA LEU A 215 -16.19 2.24 -7.73
C LEU A 215 -17.04 3.34 -7.07
N ASP A 216 -18.08 3.84 -7.74
CA ASP A 216 -19.05 4.78 -7.17
C ASP A 216 -20.18 4.07 -6.39
N GLY A 217 -20.19 2.76 -6.37
CA GLY A 217 -21.13 1.94 -5.60
C GLY A 217 -20.71 1.77 -4.14
N PRO A 218 -21.61 1.26 -3.29
CA PRO A 218 -21.25 0.83 -1.94
C PRO A 218 -20.10 -0.15 -2.07
N SER A 219 -19.04 0.10 -1.31
CA SER A 219 -17.76 -0.62 -1.32
C SER A 219 -17.91 -2.07 -1.74
N ASP A 220 -17.22 -2.48 -2.80
CA ASP A 220 -17.18 -3.88 -3.20
C ASP A 220 -16.79 -4.72 -1.97
N PRO A 221 -17.66 -5.62 -1.53
CA PRO A 221 -17.42 -6.39 -0.30
C PRO A 221 -16.20 -7.31 -0.41
N THR A 222 -15.73 -7.58 -1.61
CA THR A 222 -14.48 -8.32 -1.83
C THR A 222 -13.26 -7.50 -1.47
N SER A 223 -13.36 -6.17 -1.46
CA SER A 223 -12.25 -5.27 -1.15
C SER A 223 -11.72 -5.39 0.29
N GLY A 224 -12.56 -5.82 1.23
CA GLY A 224 -12.15 -6.00 2.63
C GLY A 224 -11.22 -7.18 2.87
N LEU A 225 -11.31 -8.24 2.05
CA LEU A 225 -10.47 -9.45 2.14
C LEU A 225 -9.26 -9.41 1.21
N PHE A 226 -9.39 -8.74 0.10
CA PHE A 226 -8.41 -8.72 -0.99
C PHE A 226 -8.07 -7.27 -1.35
N ALA A 227 -7.46 -6.59 -0.39
CA ALA A 227 -7.22 -5.14 -0.37
C ALA A 227 -6.33 -4.57 -1.50
N ASP A 228 -6.04 -5.35 -2.55
CA ASP A 228 -5.04 -4.94 -3.55
C ASP A 228 -5.63 -4.22 -4.77
N GLU A 229 -6.91 -4.39 -5.09
CA GLU A 229 -7.53 -3.60 -6.16
C GLU A 229 -8.03 -2.26 -5.60
N GLY A 230 -7.31 -1.19 -5.94
CA GLY A 230 -7.64 0.15 -5.48
C GLY A 230 -7.17 0.48 -4.06
N HIS A 231 -6.43 -0.39 -3.38
CA HIS A 231 -5.93 -0.16 -2.04
C HIS A 231 -4.38 -0.16 -2.00
N ILE A 232 -3.82 0.78 -1.24
CA ILE A 232 -2.40 0.83 -0.93
C ILE A 232 -2.26 0.62 0.57
N PRO A 233 -1.80 -0.56 1.04
CA PRO A 233 -1.68 -0.85 2.46
C PRO A 233 -0.61 0.03 3.11
N LEU A 234 -0.93 0.58 4.29
CA LEU A 234 -0.03 1.37 5.12
C LEU A 234 0.49 0.58 6.31
N ALA A 235 -0.41 -0.12 6.98
CA ALA A 235 -0.05 -0.95 8.13
C ALA A 235 -0.93 -2.21 8.19
N ALA A 236 -0.30 -3.36 8.38
CA ALA A 236 -0.95 -4.63 8.66
C ALA A 236 -0.54 -5.08 10.07
N THR A 237 -1.51 -5.16 10.99
CA THR A 237 -1.25 -5.32 12.43
C THR A 237 -2.20 -6.33 13.07
N THR A 238 -2.03 -6.57 14.36
CA THR A 238 -2.92 -7.45 15.13
C THR A 238 -4.17 -6.73 15.63
N HIS A 239 -4.13 -5.40 15.76
CA HIS A 239 -5.22 -4.61 16.33
C HIS A 239 -5.36 -3.25 15.64
N PRO A 240 -6.57 -2.71 15.46
CA PRO A 240 -6.80 -1.42 14.79
C PRO A 240 -6.03 -0.24 15.38
N SER A 241 -5.84 -0.19 16.71
CA SER A 241 -5.07 0.88 17.36
C SER A 241 -3.61 0.92 16.91
N SER A 242 -3.02 -0.26 16.65
CA SER A 242 -1.63 -0.36 16.15
C SER A 242 -1.48 0.02 14.67
N ALA A 243 -2.62 0.16 13.97
CA ALA A 243 -2.68 0.60 12.57
C ALA A 243 -3.14 2.06 12.43
N ALA A 244 -3.27 2.81 13.52
CA ALA A 244 -3.67 4.21 13.47
C ALA A 244 -2.69 5.03 12.60
N PRO A 245 -3.17 5.82 11.63
CA PRO A 245 -2.32 6.59 10.74
C PRO A 245 -1.46 7.62 11.46
N ILE A 246 -2.03 8.26 12.46
CA ILE A 246 -1.39 9.25 13.33
C ILE A 246 -1.76 8.91 14.77
N ASP A 247 -0.75 8.82 15.63
CA ASP A 247 -0.89 8.52 17.03
C ASP A 247 -0.01 9.49 17.84
N GLY A 248 -0.59 10.19 18.81
CA GLY A 248 0.10 11.17 19.64
C GLY A 248 -0.89 11.93 20.50
N MET A 249 -0.38 12.68 21.46
CA MET A 249 -1.16 13.50 22.38
C MET A 249 -0.68 14.94 22.39
N THR A 250 -1.59 15.84 22.78
CA THR A 250 -1.31 17.26 22.97
C THR A 250 -1.64 17.68 24.40
N ASP A 251 -1.14 18.84 24.83
CA ASP A 251 -1.71 19.51 25.99
C ASP A 251 -3.24 19.68 25.81
N PRO A 252 -4.04 19.68 26.87
CA PRO A 252 -5.47 19.94 26.77
C PRO A 252 -5.76 21.30 26.09
N CYS A 253 -6.51 21.27 24.99
CA CYS A 253 -6.85 22.42 24.19
C CYS A 253 -8.09 22.15 23.32
N GLU A 254 -8.64 23.23 22.75
CA GLU A 254 -9.62 23.07 21.67
C GLU A 254 -8.88 22.82 20.35
N VAL A 255 -9.37 21.88 19.56
CA VAL A 255 -8.72 21.42 18.33
C VAL A 255 -9.70 21.54 17.18
N GLU A 256 -9.32 22.29 16.16
CA GLU A 256 -9.95 22.28 14.86
C GLU A 256 -9.22 21.24 13.98
N PHE A 257 -9.94 20.20 13.58
CA PHE A 257 -9.41 19.09 12.79
C PHE A 257 -9.96 19.13 11.37
N SER A 258 -9.07 19.01 10.40
CA SER A 258 -9.44 18.83 8.99
C SER A 258 -8.55 17.81 8.30
N PHE A 259 -9.10 17.13 7.31
CA PHE A 259 -8.33 16.25 6.44
C PHE A 259 -8.84 16.35 5.00
N SER A 260 -7.97 16.07 4.06
CA SER A 260 -8.32 15.97 2.65
C SER A 260 -7.53 14.85 1.98
N ASN A 261 -8.19 14.17 1.07
CA ASN A 261 -7.56 13.19 0.19
C ASN A 261 -7.89 13.53 -1.25
N SER A 262 -6.91 13.43 -2.12
CA SER A 262 -7.12 13.54 -3.56
C SER A 262 -6.33 12.46 -4.29
N VAL A 263 -6.92 11.93 -5.34
CA VAL A 263 -6.29 10.95 -6.22
C VAL A 263 -6.44 11.42 -7.64
N ASN A 264 -5.33 11.54 -8.35
CA ASN A 264 -5.32 11.95 -9.74
C ASN A 264 -4.60 10.89 -10.57
N ARG A 265 -5.19 10.51 -11.71
CA ARG A 265 -4.52 9.66 -12.69
C ARG A 265 -3.44 10.48 -13.40
N ILE A 266 -2.21 9.98 -13.37
CA ILE A 266 -1.12 10.52 -14.17
C ILE A 266 -1.25 9.91 -15.56
N ARG A 267 -1.46 10.73 -16.58
CA ARG A 267 -1.44 10.27 -17.96
C ARG A 267 0.01 10.08 -18.37
N GLU A 268 0.33 8.90 -18.88
CA GLU A 268 1.63 8.58 -19.44
C GLU A 268 1.78 9.15 -20.87
N ASP A 269 1.60 10.44 -21.04
CA ASP A 269 2.09 11.11 -22.23
C ASP A 269 3.31 11.93 -21.82
N PRO A 270 4.52 11.49 -22.15
CA PRO A 270 5.74 12.23 -21.83
C PRO A 270 5.69 13.69 -22.29
N ARG A 271 4.92 13.96 -23.35
CA ARG A 271 4.73 15.31 -23.87
C ARG A 271 3.82 16.18 -23.01
N VAL A 272 2.95 15.57 -22.19
CA VAL A 272 2.03 16.30 -21.31
C VAL A 272 2.64 16.53 -19.92
N THR A 273 3.55 15.67 -19.49
CA THR A 273 4.21 15.75 -18.17
C THR A 273 5.45 16.63 -18.16
N LEU A 274 6.04 16.86 -19.31
CA LEU A 274 7.21 17.73 -19.44
C LEU A 274 6.76 19.12 -19.89
N PRO A 275 7.16 20.19 -19.19
CA PRO A 275 6.83 21.56 -19.57
C PRO A 275 7.63 22.04 -20.79
N TYR A 276 8.07 21.12 -21.63
CA TYR A 276 8.91 21.39 -22.80
C TYR A 276 8.05 21.33 -24.08
N SER A 277 8.29 22.26 -24.99
CA SER A 277 7.74 22.21 -26.33
C SER A 277 8.32 21.02 -27.12
N GLU A 278 7.70 20.65 -28.24
CA GLU A 278 8.25 19.63 -29.13
C GLU A 278 9.67 20.01 -29.65
N GLU A 279 9.92 21.32 -29.83
CA GLU A 279 11.22 21.83 -30.20
C GLU A 279 12.26 21.67 -29.09
N ASP A 280 11.86 21.97 -27.84
CA ASP A 280 12.73 21.76 -26.68
C ASP A 280 13.06 20.28 -26.49
N TRP A 281 12.04 19.42 -26.66
CA TRP A 281 12.23 17.98 -26.56
C TRP A 281 13.15 17.43 -27.64
N ALA A 282 12.98 17.87 -28.90
CA ALA A 282 13.87 17.51 -29.99
C ALA A 282 15.32 17.99 -29.75
N ALA A 283 15.48 19.18 -29.15
CA ALA A 283 16.79 19.70 -28.76
C ALA A 283 17.45 18.88 -27.64
N ILE A 284 16.68 18.42 -26.65
CA ILE A 284 17.17 17.54 -25.56
C ILE A 284 17.61 16.18 -26.13
N LEU A 285 16.82 15.58 -27.00
CA LEU A 285 17.17 14.33 -27.66
C LEU A 285 18.42 14.48 -28.53
N ALA A 286 18.50 15.56 -29.33
CA ALA A 286 19.69 15.84 -30.13
C ALA A 286 20.95 16.06 -29.27
N LEU A 287 20.80 16.67 -28.09
CA LEU A 287 21.89 16.81 -27.13
C LEU A 287 22.30 15.45 -26.56
N GLY A 288 21.36 14.58 -26.27
CA GLY A 288 21.63 13.21 -25.84
C GLY A 288 22.43 12.43 -26.84
N HIS A 289 22.01 12.42 -28.11
CA HIS A 289 22.76 11.80 -29.20
C HIS A 289 24.15 12.39 -29.38
N ALA A 290 24.28 13.73 -29.35
CA ALA A 290 25.57 14.39 -29.49
C ALA A 290 26.52 14.05 -28.31
N VAL A 291 26.02 13.87 -27.13
CA VAL A 291 26.81 13.44 -25.96
C VAL A 291 27.27 11.99 -26.14
N ASP A 292 26.37 11.12 -26.60
CA ASP A 292 26.65 9.70 -26.81
C ASP A 292 27.71 9.51 -27.91
N GLU A 293 27.56 10.17 -29.08
CA GLU A 293 28.58 10.18 -30.12
C GLU A 293 29.93 10.68 -29.62
N LYS A 294 29.93 11.73 -28.79
CA LYS A 294 31.16 12.28 -28.21
C LYS A 294 31.81 11.31 -27.22
N LEU A 295 31.03 10.58 -26.45
CA LEU A 295 31.51 9.53 -25.53
C LEU A 295 32.19 8.40 -26.33
N VAL A 296 31.58 7.97 -27.42
CA VAL A 296 32.13 6.96 -28.32
C VAL A 296 33.44 7.45 -28.99
N GLN A 297 33.42 8.68 -29.53
CA GLN A 297 34.60 9.26 -30.19
C GLN A 297 35.78 9.52 -29.26
N GLN A 298 35.52 9.83 -27.99
CA GLN A 298 36.57 10.09 -26.99
C GLN A 298 37.00 8.83 -26.24
N ASP A 299 36.51 7.67 -26.62
CA ASP A 299 36.79 6.41 -25.97
C ASP A 299 36.52 6.50 -24.42
N VAL A 300 35.47 7.27 -24.05
CA VAL A 300 35.10 7.43 -22.67
C VAL A 300 34.46 6.14 -22.20
N ARG A 301 35.06 5.53 -21.19
CA ARG A 301 34.68 4.23 -20.66
C ARG A 301 33.99 4.38 -19.33
N LEU A 302 32.84 3.77 -19.23
CA LEU A 302 32.20 3.56 -17.95
C LEU A 302 32.75 2.30 -17.30
N THR A 303 33.18 2.39 -16.08
CA THR A 303 33.70 1.23 -15.33
C THR A 303 32.63 0.73 -14.36
N HIS A 304 32.38 -0.58 -14.41
CA HIS A 304 31.57 -1.27 -13.41
C HIS A 304 32.34 -2.55 -13.03
N GLY A 305 32.61 -2.75 -11.75
CA GLY A 305 33.38 -3.91 -11.30
C GLY A 305 34.84 -3.96 -11.75
N GLY A 306 35.41 -2.83 -12.19
CA GLY A 306 36.82 -2.70 -12.58
C GLY A 306 37.12 -2.84 -14.06
N GLU A 307 36.16 -3.24 -14.91
CA GLU A 307 36.32 -3.33 -16.33
C GLU A 307 35.68 -2.13 -17.05
N PRO A 308 36.37 -1.48 -18.01
CA PRO A 308 35.81 -0.38 -18.77
C PRO A 308 34.79 -0.89 -19.77
N THR A 309 33.62 -0.26 -19.78
CA THR A 309 32.50 -0.63 -20.65
C THR A 309 32.03 0.57 -21.44
N PHE A 310 31.79 0.36 -22.74
CA PHE A 310 31.14 1.33 -23.62
C PHE A 310 29.64 1.10 -23.63
N VAL A 311 28.85 2.19 -23.52
CA VAL A 311 27.41 2.17 -23.69
C VAL A 311 27.02 3.32 -24.59
N SER A 312 26.41 3.05 -25.72
CA SER A 312 25.77 4.04 -26.56
C SER A 312 24.24 3.92 -26.51
N ILE A 313 23.53 5.02 -26.80
CA ILE A 313 22.07 5.00 -26.84
C ILE A 313 21.59 4.10 -27.99
N ASP A 314 22.26 4.13 -29.15
CA ASP A 314 21.92 3.29 -30.30
C ASP A 314 22.06 1.79 -29.98
N ASP A 315 22.97 1.44 -29.09
CA ASP A 315 23.12 0.08 -28.57
C ASP A 315 21.97 -0.35 -27.65
N MET A 316 21.22 0.59 -27.12
CA MET A 316 20.08 0.34 -26.21
C MET A 316 18.73 0.25 -26.95
N GLU A 317 18.60 0.79 -28.16
CA GLU A 317 17.34 0.90 -28.91
C GLU A 317 17.05 -0.25 -29.89
N GLY A 318 17.60 -1.41 -29.70
CA GLY A 318 17.19 -2.61 -30.46
C GLY A 318 18.03 -2.99 -31.68
N GLY A 319 19.22 -2.44 -31.81
CA GLY A 319 20.26 -3.00 -32.66
C GLY A 319 20.79 -4.33 -32.09
N GLU A 320 21.34 -5.17 -32.93
CA GLU A 320 22.12 -6.32 -32.46
C GLU A 320 23.23 -5.85 -31.53
N TRP A 321 23.23 -6.35 -30.32
CA TRP A 321 24.23 -5.98 -29.33
C TRP A 321 25.62 -6.39 -29.77
N ASN A 322 26.49 -5.42 -30.01
CA ASN A 322 27.88 -5.68 -30.31
C ASN A 322 28.62 -6.05 -29.01
N THR A 323 28.52 -7.31 -28.64
CA THR A 323 29.12 -7.85 -27.39
C THR A 323 30.65 -7.75 -27.36
N ASP A 324 31.31 -7.65 -28.54
CA ASP A 324 32.77 -7.60 -28.61
C ASP A 324 33.32 -6.24 -28.21
N ALA A 325 32.53 -5.17 -28.37
CA ALA A 325 32.93 -3.80 -28.04
C ALA A 325 32.59 -3.37 -26.61
N LEU A 326 31.76 -4.12 -25.88
CA LEU A 326 31.15 -3.67 -24.66
C LEU A 326 31.57 -4.39 -23.37
N GLY A 327 32.43 -5.38 -23.45
CA GLY A 327 32.88 -6.11 -22.26
C GLY A 327 31.78 -6.85 -21.47
N GLU A 328 32.09 -7.29 -20.28
CA GLU A 328 31.20 -8.10 -19.45
C GLU A 328 29.88 -7.43 -19.08
N HIS A 329 29.90 -6.13 -18.82
CA HIS A 329 28.71 -5.40 -18.41
C HIS A 329 27.61 -5.34 -19.50
N LYS A 330 27.99 -5.33 -20.77
CA LYS A 330 27.01 -5.41 -21.87
C LYS A 330 26.45 -6.82 -22.01
N ARG A 331 27.26 -7.85 -21.77
CA ARG A 331 26.82 -9.25 -21.76
C ARG A 331 25.77 -9.48 -20.68
N GLU A 332 26.02 -9.02 -19.45
CA GLU A 332 25.06 -9.11 -18.36
C GLU A 332 23.73 -8.39 -18.66
N ARG A 333 23.78 -7.21 -19.30
CA ARG A 333 22.56 -6.49 -19.72
C ARG A 333 21.82 -7.21 -20.84
N ALA A 334 22.52 -7.75 -21.82
CA ALA A 334 21.92 -8.52 -22.89
C ALA A 334 21.25 -9.79 -22.34
N GLU A 335 21.89 -10.51 -21.42
CA GLU A 335 21.31 -11.67 -20.75
C GLU A 335 20.04 -11.32 -19.94
N VAL A 336 20.02 -10.18 -19.25
CA VAL A 336 18.86 -9.70 -18.50
C VAL A 336 17.71 -9.31 -19.44
N LEU A 337 18.00 -8.72 -20.60
CA LEU A 337 16.98 -8.38 -21.59
C LEU A 337 16.43 -9.63 -22.29
N ASP A 338 17.26 -10.60 -22.62
CA ASP A 338 16.83 -11.87 -23.21
C ASP A 338 15.99 -12.70 -22.21
N LEU A 339 16.31 -12.67 -20.93
CA LEU A 339 15.49 -13.30 -19.88
C LEU A 339 14.12 -12.62 -19.75
N ARG A 340 14.04 -11.31 -19.91
CA ARG A 340 12.76 -10.58 -19.89
C ARG A 340 11.94 -10.82 -21.17
N ALA A 341 12.58 -10.85 -22.33
CA ALA A 341 11.92 -11.16 -23.59
C ALA A 341 11.39 -12.61 -23.61
N SER A 342 12.14 -13.57 -23.08
CA SER A 342 11.71 -14.96 -22.99
C SER A 342 10.61 -15.21 -21.97
N SER A 343 10.47 -14.38 -20.93
CA SER A 343 9.35 -14.44 -19.99
C SER A 343 8.04 -13.88 -20.58
N GLN A 344 8.13 -12.90 -21.48
CA GLN A 344 6.96 -12.34 -22.18
C GLN A 344 6.43 -13.22 -23.33
N GLN A 345 7.20 -14.18 -23.80
CA GLN A 345 6.76 -15.16 -24.84
C GLN A 345 6.14 -16.43 -24.22
N ARG A 346 6.08 -16.56 -22.90
CA ARG A 346 5.48 -17.72 -22.20
C ARG A 346 4.14 -17.42 -21.53
N GLU A 347 3.61 -16.24 -21.71
CA GLU A 347 2.23 -15.87 -21.47
C GLU A 347 1.48 -15.81 -22.82
#